data_5e0109970a26530cdb9c6468af63a943
#
_entry.id   5e0109970a26530cdb9c6468af63a943
#
_cell.length_a   1.000
_cell.length_b   1.000
_cell.length_c   1.000
_cell.angle_alpha   90.00
_cell.angle_beta   90.00
_cell.angle_gamma   90.00
#
_symmetry.space_group_name_H-M   'P 1'
#
loop_
_entity.id
_entity.type
_entity.pdbx_description
1 polymer ?
#
loop_
_entity_poly.entity_id
_entity_poly.type
_entity_poly.pdbx_seq_one_letter_code
_entity_poly.pdbx_strand_id
1 'polypeptide(L)'
;MILFLIASLPLLFSLVALLPWDRGRGPHTLTTVSTYLKGLLIFFPGYLVILICRRIFGFSYDGFLLYLSFLLRDHLVPALAAVAGFLLLSNKLALPGKDEEIFLSVFAYMAGFMTLLNLTDALRTWGSADTYTVFLLPLLRLALVLSVALVAGRFYRWEGRDGALFCAAAAACAMVLSCASFVYGASRVTLAIFLTTGFFLASCIVVAFRFPRVLRG
;
A
#
# COMPACT_ATOMS: atom_id res chain seq x y z
N MET A 1 -13.45 -7.21 -16.67
CA MET A 1 -13.12 -5.79 -16.77
C MET A 1 -13.53 -4.98 -15.54
N ILE A 2 -14.78 -5.05 -15.09
CA ILE A 2 -15.28 -4.31 -13.91
C ILE A 2 -14.51 -4.63 -12.63
N LEU A 3 -14.21 -5.90 -12.33
CA LEU A 3 -13.44 -6.31 -11.15
C LEU A 3 -12.02 -5.70 -11.11
N PHE A 4 -11.39 -5.55 -12.26
CA PHE A 4 -10.08 -4.89 -12.36
C PHE A 4 -10.16 -3.41 -12.00
N LEU A 5 -11.19 -2.74 -12.51
CA LEU A 5 -11.40 -1.34 -12.17
C LEU A 5 -11.64 -1.19 -10.68
N ILE A 6 -12.52 -1.99 -10.08
CA ILE A 6 -12.82 -1.92 -8.65
C ILE A 6 -11.57 -2.20 -7.80
N ALA A 7 -10.76 -3.20 -8.14
CA ALA A 7 -9.55 -3.53 -7.38
C ALA A 7 -8.45 -2.45 -7.47
N SER A 8 -8.34 -1.73 -8.59
CA SER A 8 -7.34 -0.69 -8.79
C SER A 8 -7.83 0.73 -8.45
N LEU A 9 -9.14 0.97 -8.52
CA LEU A 9 -9.76 2.28 -8.30
C LEU A 9 -9.33 2.96 -7.00
N PRO A 10 -9.30 2.31 -5.81
CA PRO A 10 -8.96 3.00 -4.57
C PRO A 10 -7.57 3.64 -4.62
N LEU A 11 -6.58 2.94 -5.17
CA LEU A 11 -5.21 3.44 -5.27
C LEU A 11 -5.08 4.52 -6.36
N LEU A 12 -5.70 4.33 -7.51
CA LEU A 12 -5.69 5.30 -8.60
C LEU A 12 -6.45 6.58 -8.22
N PHE A 13 -7.62 6.45 -7.60
CA PHE A 13 -8.40 7.59 -7.12
C PHE A 13 -7.64 8.38 -6.06
N SER A 14 -7.01 7.71 -5.10
CA SER A 14 -6.22 8.36 -4.06
C SER A 14 -4.98 9.06 -4.64
N LEU A 15 -4.35 8.46 -5.66
CA LEU A 15 -3.25 9.10 -6.35
C LEU A 15 -3.71 10.39 -7.03
N VAL A 16 -4.83 10.37 -7.74
CA VAL A 16 -5.42 11.54 -8.40
C VAL A 16 -5.85 12.59 -7.38
N ALA A 17 -6.47 12.17 -6.27
CA ALA A 17 -6.91 13.08 -5.21
C ALA A 17 -5.75 13.76 -4.46
N LEU A 18 -4.61 13.07 -4.35
CA LEU A 18 -3.41 13.59 -3.70
C LEU A 18 -2.45 14.30 -4.67
N LEU A 19 -2.67 14.17 -5.99
CA LEU A 19 -1.97 15.00 -6.96
C LEU A 19 -2.44 16.45 -6.78
N PRO A 20 -1.55 17.37 -6.44
CA PRO A 20 -1.93 18.78 -6.39
C PRO A 20 -2.39 19.22 -7.79
N TRP A 21 -3.64 19.56 -7.93
CA TRP A 21 -4.23 20.19 -9.10
C TRP A 21 -3.74 21.65 -9.20
N ASP A 22 -2.46 21.83 -8.98
CA ASP A 22 -1.84 23.15 -9.05
C ASP A 22 -1.67 23.52 -10.52
N ARG A 23 -2.65 24.26 -11.05
CA ARG A 23 -2.71 24.75 -12.43
C ARG A 23 -1.51 25.64 -12.84
N GLY A 24 -0.51 25.83 -11.98
CA GLY A 24 0.64 26.69 -12.23
C GLY A 24 2.02 26.09 -11.97
N ARG A 25 2.17 24.89 -11.40
CA ARG A 25 3.47 24.33 -11.00
C ARG A 25 3.77 23.00 -11.67
N GLY A 26 4.18 23.05 -12.94
CA GLY A 26 4.40 21.89 -13.80
C GLY A 26 5.45 20.83 -13.42
N PRO A 27 6.48 21.03 -12.58
CA PRO A 27 7.47 19.98 -12.35
C PRO A 27 7.02 18.86 -11.39
N HIS A 28 6.13 19.10 -10.45
CA HIS A 28 5.77 18.12 -9.42
C HIS A 28 4.88 16.96 -9.92
N THR A 29 4.00 17.21 -10.87
CA THR A 29 3.14 16.18 -11.48
C THR A 29 3.93 15.14 -12.25
N LEU A 30 4.91 15.57 -13.04
CA LEU A 30 5.77 14.66 -13.82
C LEU A 30 6.63 13.78 -12.90
N THR A 31 7.12 14.33 -11.78
CA THR A 31 7.90 13.58 -10.79
C THR A 31 7.04 12.51 -10.10
N THR A 32 5.80 12.84 -9.75
CA THR A 32 4.87 11.90 -9.12
C THR A 32 4.48 10.77 -10.06
N VAL A 33 4.16 11.08 -11.32
CA VAL A 33 3.86 10.07 -12.35
C VAL A 33 5.07 9.18 -12.61
N SER A 34 6.27 9.76 -12.75
CA SER A 34 7.51 8.99 -12.94
C SER A 34 7.76 8.07 -11.74
N THR A 35 7.51 8.53 -10.52
CA THR A 35 7.68 7.72 -9.31
C THR A 35 6.65 6.59 -9.23
N TYR A 36 5.40 6.84 -9.61
CA TYR A 36 4.38 5.80 -9.75
C TYR A 36 4.79 4.72 -10.77
N LEU A 37 5.28 5.11 -11.93
CA LEU A 37 5.76 4.18 -12.96
C LEU A 37 6.95 3.33 -12.48
N LYS A 38 7.86 3.91 -11.68
CA LYS A 38 8.94 3.16 -11.04
C LYS A 38 8.39 2.10 -10.06
N GLY A 39 7.33 2.40 -9.33
CA GLY A 39 6.62 1.42 -8.51
C GLY A 39 6.05 0.26 -9.32
N LEU A 40 5.44 0.55 -10.47
CA LEU A 40 4.97 -0.49 -11.40
C LEU A 40 6.11 -1.38 -11.90
N LEU A 41 7.27 -0.82 -12.24
CA LEU A 41 8.42 -1.59 -12.75
C LEU A 41 9.03 -2.50 -11.67
N ILE A 42 9.20 -2.00 -10.45
CA ILE A 42 9.76 -2.77 -9.34
C ILE A 42 8.81 -3.88 -8.85
N PHE A 43 7.54 -3.79 -9.18
CA PHE A 43 6.60 -4.87 -8.89
C PHE A 43 7.07 -6.22 -9.45
N PHE A 44 7.61 -6.28 -10.65
CA PHE A 44 7.97 -7.54 -11.31
C PHE A 44 8.99 -8.37 -10.51
N PRO A 45 10.16 -7.85 -10.12
CA PRO A 45 11.08 -8.61 -9.26
C PRO A 45 10.50 -8.87 -7.86
N GLY A 46 9.78 -7.92 -7.26
CA GLY A 46 9.12 -8.09 -5.97
C GLY A 46 8.03 -9.17 -5.99
N TYR A 47 7.33 -9.32 -7.10
CA TYR A 47 6.26 -10.30 -7.25
C TYR A 47 6.77 -11.75 -7.20
N LEU A 48 8.00 -12.02 -7.63
CA LEU A 48 8.59 -13.35 -7.48
C LEU A 48 8.69 -13.76 -6.01
N VAL A 49 9.11 -12.84 -5.14
CA VAL A 49 9.17 -13.09 -3.69
C VAL A 49 7.78 -13.33 -3.12
N ILE A 50 6.80 -12.52 -3.55
CA ILE A 50 5.40 -12.67 -3.13
C ILE A 50 4.84 -14.03 -3.59
N LEU A 51 5.14 -14.47 -4.81
CA LEU A 51 4.69 -15.78 -5.32
C LEU A 51 5.26 -16.94 -4.50
N ILE A 52 6.55 -16.89 -4.14
CA ILE A 52 7.18 -17.91 -3.29
C ILE A 52 6.48 -17.95 -1.93
N CYS A 53 6.28 -16.79 -1.31
CA CYS A 53 5.58 -16.70 -0.03
C CYS A 53 4.15 -17.26 -0.12
N ARG A 54 3.42 -16.93 -1.16
CA ARG A 54 2.05 -17.43 -1.40
C ARG A 54 2.02 -18.94 -1.61
N ARG A 55 3.05 -19.50 -2.21
CA ARG A 55 3.16 -20.95 -2.37
C ARG A 55 3.36 -21.67 -1.04
N ILE A 56 4.15 -21.07 -0.15
CA ILE A 56 4.44 -21.63 1.18
C ILE A 56 3.21 -21.50 2.10
N PHE A 57 2.58 -20.31 2.12
CA PHE A 57 1.47 -19.96 3.03
C PHE A 57 0.09 -20.03 2.36
N GLY A 58 -0.05 -20.74 1.25
CA GLY A 58 -1.30 -20.84 0.48
C GLY A 58 -2.30 -21.88 0.99
N PHE A 59 -1.97 -22.59 2.06
CA PHE A 59 -2.84 -23.63 2.63
C PHE A 59 -3.87 -23.06 3.59
N SER A 60 -4.96 -23.79 3.78
CA SER A 60 -5.96 -23.45 4.80
C SER A 60 -5.41 -23.77 6.19
N TYR A 61 -5.37 -22.77 7.04
CA TYR A 61 -4.94 -22.88 8.42
C TYR A 61 -6.05 -22.43 9.36
N ASP A 62 -5.99 -22.88 10.61
CA ASP A 62 -6.90 -22.45 11.67
C ASP A 62 -6.18 -21.65 12.75
N GLY A 63 -6.92 -20.86 13.51
CA GLY A 63 -6.42 -20.12 14.65
C GLY A 63 -5.27 -19.16 14.32
N PHE A 64 -4.19 -19.22 15.11
CA PHE A 64 -3.05 -18.32 14.94
C PHE A 64 -2.31 -18.48 13.61
N LEU A 65 -2.27 -19.70 13.07
CA LEU A 65 -1.63 -19.96 11.76
C LEU A 65 -2.41 -19.28 10.62
N LEU A 66 -3.73 -19.17 10.72
CA LEU A 66 -4.54 -18.41 9.77
C LEU A 66 -4.14 -16.93 9.78
N TYR A 67 -4.01 -16.32 10.98
CA TYR A 67 -3.53 -14.94 11.09
C TYR A 67 -2.14 -14.75 10.46
N LEU A 68 -1.21 -15.65 10.79
CA LEU A 68 0.16 -15.61 10.26
C LEU A 68 0.18 -15.75 8.73
N SER A 69 -0.69 -16.60 8.18
CA SER A 69 -0.85 -16.77 6.73
C SER A 69 -1.30 -15.47 6.07
N PHE A 70 -2.34 -14.81 6.57
CA PHE A 70 -2.78 -13.51 6.04
C PHE A 70 -1.71 -12.43 6.22
N LEU A 71 -1.07 -12.38 7.40
CA LEU A 71 0.00 -11.43 7.67
C LEU A 71 1.12 -11.56 6.64
N LEU A 72 1.68 -12.73 6.47
CA LEU A 72 2.82 -12.94 5.59
C LEU A 72 2.44 -12.80 4.11
N ARG A 73 1.38 -13.46 3.69
CA ARG A 73 0.99 -13.57 2.28
C ARG A 73 0.44 -12.27 1.70
N ASP A 74 -0.45 -11.59 2.44
CA ASP A 74 -1.26 -10.51 1.89
C ASP A 74 -0.79 -9.11 2.29
N HIS A 75 -0.04 -8.99 3.41
CA HIS A 75 0.36 -7.70 3.96
C HIS A 75 1.88 -7.53 4.13
N LEU A 76 2.54 -8.34 4.95
CA LEU A 76 3.93 -8.11 5.35
C LEU A 76 4.92 -8.27 4.19
N VAL A 77 4.88 -9.42 3.49
CA VAL A 77 5.82 -9.66 2.39
C VAL A 77 5.60 -8.68 1.24
N PRO A 78 4.35 -8.38 0.79
CA PRO A 78 4.12 -7.32 -0.17
C PRO A 78 4.59 -5.93 0.28
N ALA A 79 4.34 -5.56 1.55
CA ALA A 79 4.79 -4.29 2.09
C ALA A 79 6.32 -4.18 2.11
N LEU A 80 7.01 -5.20 2.62
CA LEU A 80 8.47 -5.22 2.67
C LEU A 80 9.10 -5.28 1.28
N ALA A 81 8.53 -6.01 0.33
CA ALA A 81 8.99 -6.02 -1.05
C ALA A 81 8.89 -4.62 -1.69
N ALA A 82 7.77 -3.92 -1.48
CA ALA A 82 7.61 -2.54 -1.95
C ALA A 82 8.61 -1.59 -1.29
N VAL A 83 8.75 -1.67 0.05
CA VAL A 83 9.70 -0.82 0.81
C VAL A 83 11.15 -1.09 0.40
N ALA A 84 11.55 -2.36 0.29
CA ALA A 84 12.90 -2.72 -0.16
C ALA A 84 13.20 -2.17 -1.57
N GLY A 85 12.26 -2.31 -2.49
CA GLY A 85 12.37 -1.74 -3.83
C GLY A 85 12.47 -0.22 -3.80
N PHE A 86 11.71 0.46 -2.94
CA PHE A 86 11.82 1.91 -2.74
C PHE A 86 13.21 2.29 -2.23
N LEU A 87 13.73 1.61 -1.21
CA LEU A 87 15.06 1.89 -0.65
C LEU A 87 16.18 1.67 -1.67
N LEU A 88 16.09 0.62 -2.51
CA LEU A 88 17.05 0.38 -3.59
C LEU A 88 17.04 1.48 -4.66
N LEU A 89 15.88 2.07 -4.92
CA LEU A 89 15.73 3.15 -5.89
C LEU A 89 15.92 4.53 -5.28
N SER A 90 15.86 4.67 -3.96
CA SER A 90 15.86 5.95 -3.26
C SER A 90 17.07 6.82 -3.60
N ASN A 91 18.26 6.21 -3.76
CA ASN A 91 19.47 6.92 -4.18
C ASN A 91 19.38 7.51 -5.61
N LYS A 92 18.44 7.01 -6.44
CA LYS A 92 18.18 7.49 -7.80
C LYS A 92 16.93 8.38 -7.90
N LEU A 93 16.20 8.48 -6.81
CA LEU A 93 15.08 9.38 -6.67
C LEU A 93 15.62 10.67 -6.05
N ALA A 94 15.62 11.77 -6.79
CA ALA A 94 15.85 13.08 -6.20
C ALA A 94 14.65 13.38 -5.30
N LEU A 95 14.69 12.89 -4.04
CA LEU A 95 13.65 13.16 -3.09
C LEU A 95 13.82 14.60 -2.60
N PRO A 96 12.78 15.40 -2.70
CA PRO A 96 12.80 16.75 -2.22
C PRO A 96 12.90 16.80 -0.69
N GLY A 97 13.43 17.90 -0.16
CA GLY A 97 13.69 18.03 1.27
C GLY A 97 12.45 18.30 2.15
N LYS A 98 11.25 18.40 1.55
CA LYS A 98 10.01 18.71 2.28
C LYS A 98 9.24 17.43 2.63
N ASP A 99 8.73 17.37 3.85
CA ASP A 99 7.96 16.25 4.37
C ASP A 99 6.78 15.85 3.46
N GLU A 100 6.07 16.84 2.90
CA GLU A 100 4.92 16.63 2.00
C GLU A 100 5.34 15.95 0.68
N GLU A 101 6.48 16.35 0.13
CA GLU A 101 6.98 15.83 -1.13
C GLU A 101 7.54 14.42 -0.97
N ILE A 102 8.18 14.13 0.17
CA ILE A 102 8.60 12.77 0.54
C ILE A 102 7.36 11.87 0.69
N PHE A 103 6.34 12.35 1.41
CA PHE A 103 5.07 11.63 1.56
C PHE A 103 4.46 11.28 0.19
N LEU A 104 4.32 12.27 -0.71
CA LEU A 104 3.74 12.07 -2.04
C LEU A 104 4.57 11.11 -2.89
N SER A 105 5.90 11.21 -2.82
CA SER A 105 6.79 10.33 -3.58
C SER A 105 6.69 8.88 -3.11
N VAL A 106 6.72 8.63 -1.80
CA VAL A 106 6.56 7.29 -1.23
C VAL A 106 5.17 6.75 -1.51
N PHE A 107 4.14 7.59 -1.34
CA PHE A 107 2.76 7.22 -1.65
C PHE A 107 2.62 6.80 -3.12
N ALA A 108 3.07 7.63 -4.06
CA ALA A 108 2.96 7.35 -5.48
C ALA A 108 3.69 6.06 -5.87
N TYR A 109 4.90 5.87 -5.36
CA TYR A 109 5.68 4.65 -5.61
C TYR A 109 4.96 3.40 -5.11
N MET A 110 4.55 3.40 -3.84
CA MET A 110 3.87 2.25 -3.24
C MET A 110 2.50 2.00 -3.87
N ALA A 111 1.78 3.06 -4.24
CA ALA A 111 0.52 2.96 -4.97
C ALA A 111 0.72 2.27 -6.33
N GLY A 112 1.79 2.60 -7.07
CA GLY A 112 2.14 1.90 -8.31
C GLY A 112 2.36 0.41 -8.10
N PHE A 113 3.18 0.04 -7.11
CA PHE A 113 3.45 -1.36 -6.78
C PHE A 113 2.16 -2.11 -6.40
N MET A 114 1.36 -1.54 -5.50
CA MET A 114 0.13 -2.18 -5.00
C MET A 114 -1.00 -2.24 -6.05
N THR A 115 -1.02 -1.32 -7.03
CA THR A 115 -1.97 -1.38 -8.14
C THR A 115 -1.78 -2.66 -8.95
N LEU A 116 -0.56 -2.99 -9.35
CA LEU A 116 -0.28 -4.24 -10.07
C LEU A 116 -0.55 -5.47 -9.19
N LEU A 117 -0.27 -5.39 -7.91
CA LEU A 117 -0.57 -6.48 -6.99
C LEU A 117 -2.09 -6.72 -6.89
N ASN A 118 -2.89 -5.66 -6.78
CA ASN A 118 -4.35 -5.79 -6.79
C ASN A 118 -4.87 -6.35 -8.11
N LEU A 119 -4.30 -5.93 -9.24
CA LEU A 119 -4.66 -6.47 -10.55
C LEU A 119 -4.33 -7.96 -10.67
N THR A 120 -3.15 -8.39 -10.21
CA THR A 120 -2.78 -9.82 -10.25
C THR A 120 -3.65 -10.66 -9.32
N ASP A 121 -4.06 -10.12 -8.17
CA ASP A 121 -4.98 -10.80 -7.26
C ASP A 121 -6.39 -10.90 -7.85
N ALA A 122 -6.91 -9.83 -8.45
CA ALA A 122 -8.19 -9.84 -9.15
C ALA A 122 -8.20 -10.82 -10.33
N LEU A 123 -7.09 -10.94 -11.08
CA LEU A 123 -6.93 -11.94 -12.14
C LEU A 123 -6.97 -13.37 -11.60
N ARG A 124 -6.30 -13.60 -10.49
CA ARG A 124 -6.20 -14.92 -9.90
C ARG A 124 -7.54 -15.43 -9.37
N THR A 125 -8.38 -14.52 -8.88
CA THR A 125 -9.74 -14.83 -8.38
C THR A 125 -10.82 -14.69 -9.46
N TRP A 126 -10.42 -14.55 -10.73
CA TRP A 126 -11.34 -14.47 -11.84
C TRP A 126 -12.23 -15.72 -11.89
N GLY A 127 -13.54 -15.51 -11.73
CA GLY A 127 -14.52 -16.59 -11.69
C GLY A 127 -15.04 -16.95 -10.30
N SER A 128 -14.31 -16.61 -9.22
CA SER A 128 -14.81 -16.65 -7.85
C SER A 128 -14.90 -15.20 -7.34
N ALA A 129 -16.10 -14.60 -7.30
CA ALA A 129 -16.28 -13.24 -6.80
C ALA A 129 -16.00 -13.18 -5.27
N ASP A 130 -14.75 -13.31 -4.88
CA ASP A 130 -14.33 -13.20 -3.47
C ASP A 130 -14.32 -11.73 -3.04
N THR A 131 -15.27 -11.37 -2.20
CA THR A 131 -15.41 -10.02 -1.64
C THR A 131 -14.14 -9.53 -0.94
N TYR A 132 -13.38 -10.44 -0.33
CA TYR A 132 -12.12 -10.09 0.31
C TYR A 132 -11.11 -9.54 -0.70
N THR A 133 -10.86 -10.29 -1.75
CA THR A 133 -9.81 -9.94 -2.73
C THR A 133 -10.19 -8.73 -3.57
N VAL A 134 -11.50 -8.54 -3.84
CA VAL A 134 -11.97 -7.46 -4.72
C VAL A 134 -12.16 -6.13 -3.98
N PHE A 135 -12.62 -6.16 -2.73
CA PHE A 135 -12.97 -4.95 -1.99
C PHE A 135 -12.12 -4.72 -0.75
N LEU A 136 -12.03 -5.70 0.16
CA LEU A 136 -11.39 -5.50 1.45
C LEU A 136 -9.87 -5.36 1.32
N LEU A 137 -9.24 -6.24 0.57
CA LEU A 137 -7.79 -6.25 0.41
C LEU A 137 -7.25 -4.98 -0.29
N PRO A 138 -7.85 -4.45 -1.36
CA PRO A 138 -7.45 -3.17 -1.94
C PRO A 138 -7.56 -1.99 -0.98
N LEU A 139 -8.60 -1.92 -0.15
CA LEU A 139 -8.76 -0.87 0.86
C LEU A 139 -7.73 -1.00 1.98
N LEU A 140 -7.45 -2.21 2.46
CA LEU A 140 -6.39 -2.46 3.45
C LEU A 140 -5.02 -2.07 2.90
N ARG A 141 -4.73 -2.39 1.65
CA ARG A 141 -3.49 -1.97 0.98
C ARG A 141 -3.39 -0.47 0.82
N LEU A 142 -4.50 0.20 0.52
CA LEU A 142 -4.51 1.66 0.49
C LEU A 142 -4.22 2.26 1.87
N ALA A 143 -4.84 1.73 2.93
CA ALA A 143 -4.55 2.15 4.31
C ALA A 143 -3.08 1.89 4.68
N LEU A 144 -2.50 0.76 4.24
CA LEU A 144 -1.08 0.45 4.41
C LEU A 144 -0.20 1.50 3.71
N VAL A 145 -0.48 1.79 2.44
CA VAL A 145 0.30 2.76 1.65
C VAL A 145 0.25 4.14 2.29
N LEU A 146 -0.93 4.61 2.70
CA LEU A 146 -1.10 5.89 3.39
C LEU A 146 -0.31 5.94 4.70
N SER A 147 -0.41 4.90 5.53
CA SER A 147 0.26 4.84 6.83
C SER A 147 1.78 4.81 6.68
N VAL A 148 2.30 4.01 5.76
CA VAL A 148 3.74 3.91 5.50
C VAL A 148 4.28 5.21 4.90
N ALA A 149 3.55 5.84 3.98
CA ALA A 149 3.93 7.12 3.41
C ALA A 149 3.94 8.26 4.46
N LEU A 150 2.98 8.24 5.42
CA LEU A 150 2.95 9.17 6.55
C LEU A 150 4.21 9.07 7.41
N VAL A 151 4.61 7.84 7.75
CA VAL A 151 5.83 7.60 8.54
C VAL A 151 7.06 8.08 7.76
N ALA A 152 7.14 7.76 6.47
CA ALA A 152 8.23 8.22 5.61
C ALA A 152 8.30 9.74 5.54
N GLY A 153 7.18 10.43 5.26
CA GLY A 153 7.12 11.89 5.18
C GLY A 153 7.52 12.58 6.49
N ARG A 154 7.39 11.90 7.63
CA ARG A 154 7.75 12.47 8.93
C ARG A 154 9.19 12.19 9.35
N PHE A 155 9.67 10.97 9.11
CA PHE A 155 10.90 10.47 9.73
C PHE A 155 12.03 10.17 8.73
N TYR A 156 11.73 10.12 7.44
CA TYR A 156 12.75 9.79 6.46
C TYR A 156 13.69 10.96 6.20
N ARG A 157 14.98 10.80 6.51
CA ARG A 157 16.02 11.84 6.38
C ARG A 157 17.27 11.36 5.63
N TRP A 158 17.23 10.21 4.98
CA TRP A 158 18.35 9.60 4.25
C TRP A 158 19.52 9.11 5.10
N GLU A 159 19.36 9.05 6.40
CA GLU A 159 20.34 8.46 7.29
C GLU A 159 20.16 6.94 7.36
N GLY A 160 21.25 6.17 7.57
CA GLY A 160 21.20 4.70 7.51
C GLY A 160 20.21 4.02 8.46
N ARG A 161 19.79 4.71 9.53
CA ARG A 161 18.75 4.24 10.46
C ARG A 161 17.33 4.33 9.87
N ASP A 162 17.10 5.20 8.91
CA ASP A 162 15.76 5.48 8.38
C ASP A 162 15.20 4.31 7.60
N GLY A 163 16.06 3.56 6.89
CA GLY A 163 15.64 2.35 6.19
C GLY A 163 15.08 1.29 7.13
N ALA A 164 15.72 1.06 8.28
CA ALA A 164 15.25 0.11 9.30
C ALA A 164 13.93 0.59 9.94
N LEU A 165 13.82 1.88 10.26
CA LEU A 165 12.60 2.48 10.79
C LEU A 165 11.43 2.35 9.79
N PHE A 166 11.72 2.56 8.52
CA PHE A 166 10.72 2.46 7.45
C PHE A 166 10.22 1.01 7.28
N CYS A 167 11.12 0.02 7.31
CA CYS A 167 10.74 -1.39 7.31
C CYS A 167 9.94 -1.77 8.57
N ALA A 168 10.36 -1.30 9.75
CA ALA A 168 9.66 -1.56 11.00
C ALA A 168 8.24 -0.95 10.99
N ALA A 169 8.07 0.26 10.48
CA ALA A 169 6.77 0.90 10.33
C ALA A 169 5.86 0.12 9.37
N ALA A 170 6.40 -0.30 8.22
CA ALA A 170 5.65 -1.12 7.26
C ALA A 170 5.21 -2.45 7.89
N ALA A 171 6.09 -3.10 8.65
CA ALA A 171 5.78 -4.33 9.37
C ALA A 171 4.70 -4.12 10.44
N ALA A 172 4.81 -3.07 11.25
CA ALA A 172 3.80 -2.74 12.26
C ALA A 172 2.43 -2.46 11.64
N CYS A 173 2.37 -1.66 10.58
CA CYS A 173 1.13 -1.42 9.84
C CYS A 173 0.55 -2.71 9.27
N ALA A 174 1.39 -3.57 8.67
CA ALA A 174 0.97 -4.86 8.12
C ALA A 174 0.38 -5.77 9.22
N MET A 175 0.98 -5.82 10.41
CA MET A 175 0.48 -6.60 11.54
C MET A 175 -0.92 -6.13 11.97
N VAL A 176 -1.12 -4.83 12.10
CA VAL A 176 -2.42 -4.27 12.50
C VAL A 176 -3.49 -4.55 11.44
N LEU A 177 -3.18 -4.31 10.17
CA LEU A 177 -4.14 -4.49 9.08
C LEU A 177 -4.49 -5.96 8.83
N SER A 178 -3.56 -6.88 9.10
CA SER A 178 -3.82 -8.32 8.97
C SER A 178 -4.87 -8.84 9.96
N CYS A 179 -5.16 -8.11 11.05
CA CYS A 179 -6.27 -8.44 11.95
C CYS A 179 -7.62 -8.40 11.23
N ALA A 180 -7.85 -7.45 10.34
CA ALA A 180 -9.10 -7.39 9.56
C ALA A 180 -9.21 -8.58 8.59
N SER A 181 -8.10 -8.98 7.95
CA SER A 181 -8.03 -10.14 7.08
C SER A 181 -8.27 -11.44 7.85
N PHE A 182 -7.70 -11.58 9.03
CA PHE A 182 -7.93 -12.71 9.94
C PHE A 182 -9.41 -12.83 10.34
N VAL A 183 -10.02 -11.71 10.73
CA VAL A 183 -11.44 -11.67 11.12
C VAL A 183 -12.33 -12.08 9.94
N TYR A 184 -11.99 -11.68 8.72
CA TYR A 184 -12.65 -12.15 7.50
C TYR A 184 -12.51 -13.67 7.34
N GLY A 185 -11.30 -14.20 7.43
CA GLY A 185 -11.01 -15.63 7.34
C GLY A 185 -11.69 -16.45 8.41
N ALA A 186 -11.96 -15.87 9.59
CA ALA A 186 -12.77 -16.46 10.66
C ALA A 186 -14.30 -16.34 10.40
N SER A 187 -14.72 -16.07 9.16
CA SER A 187 -16.12 -15.97 8.72
C SER A 187 -16.92 -14.82 9.36
N ARG A 188 -16.25 -13.82 9.95
CA ARG A 188 -16.89 -12.63 10.53
C ARG A 188 -16.84 -11.44 9.55
N VAL A 189 -17.49 -11.58 8.42
CA VAL A 189 -17.42 -10.64 7.30
C VAL A 189 -17.82 -9.21 7.69
N THR A 190 -18.92 -9.03 8.42
CA THR A 190 -19.39 -7.70 8.86
C THR A 190 -18.34 -6.99 9.71
N LEU A 191 -17.74 -7.70 10.68
CA LEU A 191 -16.70 -7.12 11.54
C LEU A 191 -15.44 -6.77 10.73
N ALA A 192 -15.07 -7.61 9.75
CA ALA A 192 -13.94 -7.33 8.85
C ALA A 192 -14.19 -6.06 8.03
N ILE A 193 -15.41 -5.83 7.52
CA ILE A 193 -15.77 -4.60 6.82
C ILE A 193 -15.62 -3.38 7.73
N PHE A 194 -16.14 -3.44 8.97
CA PHE A 194 -16.00 -2.34 9.93
C PHE A 194 -14.54 -2.03 10.26
N LEU A 195 -13.72 -3.04 10.52
CA LEU A 195 -12.30 -2.86 10.78
C LEU A 195 -11.56 -2.26 9.58
N THR A 196 -11.81 -2.78 8.39
CA THR A 196 -11.19 -2.28 7.15
C THR A 196 -11.55 -0.82 6.90
N THR A 197 -12.84 -0.49 7.01
CA THR A 197 -13.32 0.90 6.85
C THR A 197 -12.75 1.81 7.93
N GLY A 198 -12.70 1.34 9.17
CA GLY A 198 -12.13 2.08 10.30
C GLY A 198 -10.65 2.39 10.10
N PHE A 199 -9.83 1.41 9.69
CA PHE A 199 -8.42 1.61 9.39
C PHE A 199 -8.20 2.58 8.22
N PHE A 200 -8.99 2.44 7.17
CA PHE A 200 -8.91 3.34 6.03
C PHE A 200 -9.27 4.78 6.42
N LEU A 201 -10.39 4.99 7.10
CA LEU A 201 -10.81 6.32 7.55
C LEU A 201 -9.79 6.93 8.52
N ALA A 202 -9.27 6.16 9.48
CA ALA A 202 -8.24 6.62 10.39
C ALA A 202 -6.99 7.10 9.63
N SER A 203 -6.53 6.33 8.64
CA SER A 203 -5.40 6.72 7.80
C SER A 203 -5.69 8.02 7.03
N CYS A 204 -6.88 8.16 6.44
CA CYS A 204 -7.29 9.38 5.74
C CYS A 204 -7.35 10.59 6.67
N ILE A 205 -7.92 10.44 7.87
CA ILE A 205 -8.01 11.49 8.86
C ILE A 205 -6.60 11.98 9.27
N VAL A 206 -5.68 11.04 9.57
CA VAL A 206 -4.31 11.40 9.94
C VAL A 206 -3.59 12.14 8.81
N VAL A 207 -3.76 11.71 7.54
CA VAL A 207 -3.23 12.42 6.37
C VAL A 207 -3.81 13.83 6.28
N ALA A 208 -5.12 13.97 6.43
CA ALA A 208 -5.82 15.26 6.36
C ALA A 208 -5.33 16.26 7.43
N PHE A 209 -5.12 15.79 8.66
CA PHE A 209 -4.60 16.62 9.73
C PHE A 209 -3.11 16.95 9.57
N ARG A 210 -2.32 16.00 9.09
CA ARG A 210 -0.87 16.16 9.02
C ARG A 210 -0.42 16.95 7.81
N PHE A 211 -1.08 16.75 6.68
CA PHE A 211 -0.76 17.39 5.41
C PHE A 211 -1.97 18.12 4.82
N PRO A 212 -2.48 19.18 5.52
CA PRO A 212 -3.68 19.88 5.08
C PRO A 212 -3.50 20.56 3.71
N ARG A 213 -2.27 20.88 3.32
CA ARG A 213 -1.96 21.49 2.02
C ARG A 213 -2.05 20.49 0.86
N VAL A 214 -1.80 19.22 1.11
CA VAL A 214 -1.92 18.15 0.09
C VAL A 214 -3.38 17.96 -0.34
N LEU A 215 -4.33 18.22 0.57
CA LEU A 215 -5.77 18.09 0.30
C LEU A 215 -6.42 19.43 -0.16
N ARG A 216 -5.76 20.55 0.07
CA ARG A 216 -6.30 21.88 -0.31
C ARG A 216 -5.74 22.41 -1.63
N GLY A 217 -4.78 21.64 -2.26
CA GLY A 217 -4.15 21.99 -3.55
C GLY A 217 -5.11 22.19 -4.60
#